data_e696c631349723d969705209c418e5bc
#
_entry.id   e696c631349723d969705209c418e5bc
#
_cell.length_a   1.000
_cell.length_b   1.000
_cell.length_c   1.000
_cell.angle_alpha   90.00
_cell.angle_beta   90.00
_cell.angle_gamma   90.00
#
_symmetry.space_group_name_H-M   'P 1'
#
loop_
_entity.id
_entity.type
_entity.pdbx_description
1 polymer ?
#
loop_
_entity_poly.entity_id
_entity_poly.type
_entity_poly.pdbx_seq_one_letter_code
_entity_poly.pdbx_strand_id
1 'polypeptide(L)'
;TRVLSGSTTDKMTNMMLGTFSNGTGVNAAPYGYTMAGKTGTTETSFNKDLSGDQWVIGYTPDVVISQWLGFPTTDEGHYLTDSSAGTASEIFRNVANSVLPYTDGTQFDSVKNSYAENGIAPVGEETTETDSKEDKGFFEDVKEKASNMVDDAKKAIDEADIPGKAKNAWDTFKGWL
;
A
#
# COMPACT_ATOMS: atom_id res chain seq x y z
N THR A 1 20.92 21.30 -8.22
CA THR A 1 20.17 22.57 -8.01
C THR A 1 18.87 22.23 -7.30
N ARG A 2 18.61 22.89 -6.15
CA ARG A 2 17.34 22.70 -5.41
C ARG A 2 16.24 23.50 -6.13
N VAL A 3 15.17 22.83 -6.56
CA VAL A 3 14.05 23.44 -7.29
C VAL A 3 12.90 23.84 -6.38
N LEU A 4 12.64 23.05 -5.31
CA LEU A 4 11.56 23.28 -4.35
C LEU A 4 12.10 23.39 -2.93
N SER A 5 11.40 24.13 -2.06
CA SER A 5 11.72 24.17 -0.63
C SER A 5 11.37 22.82 0.03
N GLY A 6 12.05 22.48 1.15
CA GLY A 6 11.74 21.28 1.93
C GLY A 6 10.28 21.27 2.38
N SER A 7 9.78 22.38 2.92
CA SER A 7 8.39 22.46 3.39
C SER A 7 7.36 22.27 2.27
N THR A 8 7.67 22.65 1.03
CA THR A 8 6.80 22.39 -0.12
C THR A 8 6.80 20.91 -0.47
N THR A 9 7.98 20.28 -0.49
CA THR A 9 8.12 18.84 -0.74
C THR A 9 7.39 18.01 0.32
N ASP A 10 7.50 18.38 1.59
CA ASP A 10 6.83 17.68 2.70
C ASP A 10 5.31 17.77 2.59
N LYS A 11 4.77 18.96 2.27
CA LYS A 11 3.33 19.15 2.04
C LYS A 11 2.83 18.33 0.85
N MET A 12 3.58 18.30 -0.26
CA MET A 12 3.23 17.48 -1.42
C MET A 12 3.26 15.99 -1.08
N THR A 13 4.30 15.52 -0.40
CA THR A 13 4.40 14.14 0.05
C THR A 13 3.23 13.75 0.95
N ASN A 14 2.85 14.60 1.90
CA ASN A 14 1.69 14.36 2.77
C ASN A 14 0.39 14.20 1.98
N MET A 15 0.15 15.03 0.95
CA MET A 15 -1.01 14.88 0.08
C MET A 15 -0.93 13.57 -0.72
N MET A 16 0.25 13.20 -1.20
CA MET A 16 0.47 12.00 -2.01
C MET A 16 0.43 10.70 -1.20
N LEU A 17 0.67 10.74 0.11
CA LEU A 17 0.42 9.62 1.03
C LEU A 17 -1.06 9.22 1.04
N GLY A 18 -1.97 10.18 0.90
CA GLY A 18 -3.40 9.96 0.80
C GLY A 18 -3.80 9.08 -0.39
N THR A 19 -3.02 9.05 -1.47
CA THR A 19 -3.30 8.22 -2.65
C THR A 19 -3.44 6.74 -2.30
N PHE A 20 -2.54 6.22 -1.46
CA PHE A 20 -2.51 4.80 -1.08
C PHE A 20 -3.27 4.50 0.22
N SER A 21 -3.58 5.49 1.05
CA SER A 21 -4.30 5.26 2.32
C SER A 21 -5.83 5.33 2.17
N ASN A 22 -6.35 6.27 1.41
CA ASN A 22 -7.79 6.49 1.23
C ASN A 22 -8.19 7.07 -0.15
N GLY A 23 -7.22 7.12 -1.08
CA GLY A 23 -7.40 7.66 -2.42
C GLY A 23 -7.55 6.60 -3.51
N THR A 24 -7.31 7.02 -4.75
CA THR A 24 -7.49 6.19 -5.96
C THR A 24 -6.51 5.02 -6.06
N GLY A 25 -5.43 5.01 -5.29
CA GLY A 25 -4.40 3.98 -5.29
C GLY A 25 -4.48 3.01 -4.11
N VAL A 26 -5.59 2.97 -3.34
CA VAL A 26 -5.70 2.11 -2.17
C VAL A 26 -5.43 0.63 -2.49
N ASN A 27 -5.83 0.17 -3.67
CA ASN A 27 -5.57 -1.19 -4.14
C ASN A 27 -4.09 -1.44 -4.52
N ALA A 28 -3.31 -0.37 -4.69
CA ALA A 28 -1.88 -0.43 -4.97
C ALA A 28 -1.02 -0.36 -3.71
N ALA A 29 -1.61 -0.11 -2.54
CA ALA A 29 -0.89 0.03 -1.28
C ALA A 29 -0.10 -1.24 -0.93
N PRO A 30 1.22 -1.16 -0.72
CA PRO A 30 2.03 -2.30 -0.30
C PRO A 30 1.75 -2.66 1.16
N TYR A 31 1.94 -3.93 1.52
CA TYR A 31 1.73 -4.41 2.87
C TYR A 31 2.90 -4.01 3.79
N GLY A 32 2.58 -3.33 4.90
CA GLY A 32 3.57 -2.97 5.91
C GLY A 32 4.52 -1.82 5.55
N TYR A 33 4.30 -1.14 4.42
CA TYR A 33 5.12 -0.02 3.97
C TYR A 33 4.26 1.21 3.69
N THR A 34 4.80 2.38 4.04
CA THR A 34 4.19 3.66 3.73
C THR A 34 4.75 4.20 2.41
N MET A 35 3.89 4.44 1.43
CA MET A 35 4.25 5.02 0.14
C MET A 35 3.46 6.29 -0.14
N ALA A 36 4.11 7.24 -0.80
CA ALA A 36 3.46 8.37 -1.44
C ALA A 36 3.38 8.12 -2.95
N GLY A 37 2.38 8.66 -3.64
CA GLY A 37 2.30 8.46 -5.09
C GLY A 37 1.06 9.01 -5.74
N LYS A 38 0.86 8.61 -6.99
CA LYS A 38 -0.26 9.06 -7.83
C LYS A 38 -0.64 7.98 -8.85
N THR A 39 -1.93 7.83 -9.07
CA THR A 39 -2.50 7.05 -10.17
C THR A 39 -2.83 7.94 -11.35
N GLY A 40 -2.84 7.39 -12.54
CA GLY A 40 -3.23 8.08 -13.78
C GLY A 40 -3.99 7.12 -14.70
N THR A 41 -5.09 7.59 -15.27
CA THR A 41 -5.87 6.88 -16.29
C THR A 41 -6.18 7.84 -17.42
N THR A 42 -5.92 7.45 -18.66
CA THR A 42 -6.36 8.19 -19.84
C THR A 42 -7.61 7.54 -20.41
N GLU A 43 -8.61 8.32 -20.75
CA GLU A 43 -9.80 7.84 -21.46
C GLU A 43 -9.45 7.59 -22.93
N THR A 44 -10.18 6.68 -23.60
CA THR A 44 -10.06 6.52 -25.04
C THR A 44 -10.85 7.63 -25.75
N SER A 45 -10.44 7.96 -27.01
CA SER A 45 -11.12 8.99 -27.80
C SER A 45 -12.50 8.56 -28.29
N PHE A 46 -12.75 7.26 -28.38
CA PHE A 46 -13.98 6.68 -28.94
C PHE A 46 -14.98 6.21 -27.86
N ASN A 47 -14.54 5.96 -26.63
CA ASN A 47 -15.42 5.61 -25.51
C ASN A 47 -14.76 6.01 -24.17
N LYS A 48 -15.39 6.92 -23.44
CA LYS A 48 -14.89 7.46 -22.17
C LYS A 48 -14.96 6.47 -21.00
N ASP A 49 -15.71 5.40 -21.12
CA ASP A 49 -15.78 4.33 -20.12
C ASP A 49 -14.59 3.35 -20.25
N LEU A 50 -13.77 3.51 -21.28
CA LEU A 50 -12.61 2.68 -21.57
C LEU A 50 -11.32 3.47 -21.39
N SER A 51 -10.28 2.78 -20.94
CA SER A 51 -8.95 3.38 -20.68
C SER A 51 -7.97 3.07 -21.82
N GLY A 52 -7.19 4.08 -22.22
CA GLY A 52 -6.04 3.88 -23.11
C GLY A 52 -4.78 3.49 -22.34
N ASP A 53 -4.48 4.25 -21.30
CA ASP A 53 -3.32 4.04 -20.45
C ASP A 53 -3.70 4.06 -18.98
N GLN A 54 -3.04 3.22 -18.19
CA GLN A 54 -3.13 3.19 -16.76
C GLN A 54 -1.74 3.30 -16.14
N TRP A 55 -1.57 4.24 -15.22
CA TRP A 55 -0.33 4.51 -14.53
C TRP A 55 -0.50 4.41 -13.03
N VAL A 56 0.51 3.83 -12.36
CA VAL A 56 0.69 3.93 -10.93
C VAL A 56 2.15 4.29 -10.68
N ILE A 57 2.39 5.39 -10.00
CA ILE A 57 3.73 5.80 -9.56
C ILE A 57 3.68 5.92 -8.06
N GLY A 58 4.59 5.23 -7.37
CA GLY A 58 4.74 5.31 -5.94
C GLY A 58 6.20 5.43 -5.55
N TYR A 59 6.46 6.08 -4.43
CA TYR A 59 7.81 6.24 -3.90
C TYR A 59 7.85 6.18 -2.38
N THR A 60 8.99 5.72 -1.88
CA THR A 60 9.46 5.87 -0.51
C THR A 60 10.70 6.76 -0.54
N PRO A 61 11.31 7.14 0.61
CA PRO A 61 12.60 7.81 0.58
C PRO A 61 13.72 7.00 -0.10
N ASP A 62 13.57 5.67 -0.20
CA ASP A 62 14.60 4.77 -0.71
C ASP A 62 14.44 4.42 -2.20
N VAL A 63 13.20 4.37 -2.72
CA VAL A 63 12.93 3.87 -4.07
C VAL A 63 11.70 4.53 -4.70
N VAL A 64 11.74 4.65 -6.02
CA VAL A 64 10.59 5.03 -6.86
C VAL A 64 10.22 3.83 -7.73
N ILE A 65 8.95 3.47 -7.74
CA ILE A 65 8.39 2.44 -8.60
C ILE A 65 7.39 3.12 -9.54
N SER A 66 7.54 2.90 -10.83
CA SER A 66 6.64 3.41 -11.86
C SER A 66 6.15 2.25 -12.70
N GLN A 67 4.86 2.16 -12.87
CA GLN A 67 4.22 1.14 -13.68
C GLN A 67 3.25 1.76 -14.68
N TRP A 68 3.33 1.25 -15.88
CA TRP A 68 2.41 1.52 -16.97
C TRP A 68 1.75 0.22 -17.44
N LEU A 69 0.46 0.32 -17.75
CA LEU A 69 -0.32 -0.72 -18.41
C LEU A 69 -1.10 -0.07 -19.55
N GLY A 70 -0.96 -0.60 -20.74
CA GLY A 70 -1.59 -0.06 -21.94
C GLY A 70 -1.14 -0.73 -23.22
N PHE A 71 -1.57 -0.20 -24.34
CA PHE A 71 -1.16 -0.63 -25.67
C PHE A 71 -0.31 0.46 -26.34
N PRO A 72 0.64 0.11 -27.21
CA PRO A 72 1.44 1.10 -27.96
C PRO A 72 0.58 2.05 -28.80
N THR A 73 -0.60 1.57 -29.22
CA THR A 73 -1.61 2.38 -29.93
C THR A 73 -2.97 2.03 -29.35
N THR A 74 -3.74 3.02 -28.96
CA THR A 74 -5.11 2.87 -28.47
C THR A 74 -6.10 3.02 -29.62
N ASP A 75 -6.86 1.98 -29.91
CA ASP A 75 -7.91 1.94 -30.94
C ASP A 75 -9.06 1.01 -30.47
N GLU A 76 -10.08 0.79 -31.31
CA GLU A 76 -11.25 -0.04 -30.98
C GLU A 76 -10.93 -1.52 -30.71
N GLY A 77 -9.72 -1.99 -31.03
CA GLY A 77 -9.22 -3.34 -30.74
C GLY A 77 -8.20 -3.39 -29.59
N HIS A 78 -7.69 -2.22 -29.14
CA HIS A 78 -6.60 -2.11 -28.15
C HIS A 78 -6.94 -1.06 -27.09
N TYR A 79 -7.62 -1.47 -26.04
CA TYR A 79 -8.04 -0.66 -24.90
C TYR A 79 -8.10 -1.47 -23.62
N LEU A 80 -8.22 -0.81 -22.49
CA LEU A 80 -8.41 -1.40 -21.18
C LEU A 80 -9.83 -1.14 -20.69
N THR A 81 -10.43 -2.10 -19.98
CA THR A 81 -11.82 -2.07 -19.55
C THR A 81 -12.04 -1.54 -18.14
N ASP A 82 -10.95 -1.35 -17.38
CA ASP A 82 -10.97 -0.82 -16.01
C ASP A 82 -10.15 0.47 -15.89
N SER A 83 -10.01 1.00 -14.69
CA SER A 83 -9.15 2.15 -14.40
C SER A 83 -7.86 1.70 -13.72
N SER A 84 -6.93 2.65 -13.53
CA SER A 84 -5.69 2.41 -12.78
C SER A 84 -5.92 1.92 -11.34
N ALA A 85 -7.12 2.09 -10.77
CA ALA A 85 -7.49 1.55 -9.46
C ALA A 85 -7.74 0.02 -9.47
N GLY A 86 -7.90 -0.59 -10.64
CA GLY A 86 -8.07 -2.03 -10.85
C GLY A 86 -6.73 -2.73 -11.10
N THR A 87 -6.62 -3.38 -12.26
CA THR A 87 -5.51 -4.28 -12.62
C THR A 87 -4.13 -3.63 -12.47
N ALA A 88 -3.94 -2.37 -12.90
CA ALA A 88 -2.66 -1.68 -12.75
C ALA A 88 -2.24 -1.52 -11.28
N SER A 89 -3.19 -1.22 -10.38
CA SER A 89 -2.95 -1.13 -8.94
C SER A 89 -2.55 -2.47 -8.32
N GLU A 90 -3.19 -3.56 -8.72
CA GLU A 90 -2.86 -4.90 -8.22
C GLU A 90 -1.46 -5.34 -8.65
N ILE A 91 -1.11 -5.11 -9.91
CA ILE A 91 0.24 -5.41 -10.42
C ILE A 91 1.27 -4.55 -9.67
N PHE A 92 1.02 -3.24 -9.52
CA PHE A 92 1.91 -2.34 -8.79
C PHE A 92 2.14 -2.84 -7.35
N ARG A 93 1.09 -3.20 -6.62
CA ARG A 93 1.19 -3.73 -5.25
C ARG A 93 2.08 -4.97 -5.19
N ASN A 94 1.92 -5.91 -6.12
CA ASN A 94 2.74 -7.10 -6.18
C ASN A 94 4.22 -6.78 -6.43
N VAL A 95 4.51 -5.85 -7.33
CA VAL A 95 5.88 -5.36 -7.59
C VAL A 95 6.44 -4.66 -6.34
N ALA A 96 5.68 -3.76 -5.73
CA ALA A 96 6.10 -3.04 -4.54
C ALA A 96 6.40 -3.99 -3.37
N ASN A 97 5.53 -4.97 -3.11
CA ASN A 97 5.76 -6.00 -2.08
C ASN A 97 6.99 -6.87 -2.35
N SER A 98 7.39 -7.02 -3.63
CA SER A 98 8.59 -7.77 -3.99
C SER A 98 9.87 -6.94 -3.90
N VAL A 99 9.79 -5.61 -4.05
CA VAL A 99 10.95 -4.69 -4.07
C VAL A 99 11.25 -4.13 -2.69
N LEU A 100 10.22 -3.69 -1.94
CA LEU A 100 10.38 -2.96 -0.69
C LEU A 100 11.14 -3.72 0.41
N PRO A 101 11.05 -5.06 0.55
CA PRO A 101 11.85 -5.80 1.51
C PRO A 101 13.37 -5.72 1.31
N TYR A 102 13.82 -5.24 0.15
CA TYR A 102 15.24 -5.06 -0.17
C TYR A 102 15.70 -3.60 -0.05
N THR A 103 14.86 -2.71 0.46
CA THR A 103 15.20 -1.29 0.75
C THR A 103 15.54 -1.11 2.23
N ASP A 104 16.09 0.05 2.59
CA ASP A 104 16.44 0.38 3.98
C ASP A 104 15.21 0.61 4.87
N GLY A 105 14.01 0.68 4.30
CA GLY A 105 12.77 0.91 5.02
C GLY A 105 12.66 2.31 5.62
N THR A 106 13.35 3.29 5.02
CA THR A 106 13.36 4.67 5.50
C THR A 106 11.96 5.27 5.48
N GLN A 107 11.54 5.86 6.61
CA GLN A 107 10.25 6.54 6.72
C GLN A 107 10.36 7.99 6.25
N PHE A 108 9.27 8.52 5.70
CA PHE A 108 9.15 9.95 5.42
C PHE A 108 9.20 10.77 6.72
N ASP A 109 9.85 11.92 6.70
CA ASP A 109 9.93 12.80 7.88
C ASP A 109 8.56 13.27 8.37
N SER A 110 7.63 13.49 7.47
CA SER A 110 6.23 13.80 7.78
C SER A 110 5.52 12.70 8.56
N VAL A 111 5.81 11.44 8.26
CA VAL A 111 5.27 10.27 8.97
C VAL A 111 5.91 10.15 10.34
N LYS A 112 7.23 10.31 10.45
CA LYS A 112 7.96 10.31 11.73
C LYS A 112 7.42 11.38 12.69
N ASN A 113 7.19 12.59 12.18
CA ASN A 113 6.66 13.69 12.98
C ASN A 113 5.23 13.41 13.45
N SER A 114 4.38 12.83 12.60
CA SER A 114 3.01 12.43 12.96
C SER A 114 2.99 11.37 14.06
N TYR A 115 3.90 10.40 14.01
CA TYR A 115 4.03 9.40 15.08
C TYR A 115 4.53 10.02 16.39
N ALA A 116 5.48 10.94 16.32
CA ALA A 116 5.99 11.63 17.50
C ALA A 116 4.92 12.49 18.19
N GLU A 117 4.06 13.16 17.41
CA GLU A 117 2.96 13.97 17.93
C GLU A 117 1.80 13.14 18.52
N ASN A 118 1.54 11.96 17.97
CA ASN A 118 0.42 11.09 18.37
C ASN A 118 0.85 9.93 19.29
N GLY A 119 2.13 9.83 19.66
CA GLY A 119 2.64 8.79 20.55
C GLY A 119 2.62 7.36 19.96
N ILE A 120 2.52 7.23 18.64
CA ILE A 120 2.48 5.94 17.94
C ILE A 120 3.88 5.66 17.38
N ALA A 121 4.53 4.59 17.84
CA ALA A 121 5.83 4.17 17.29
C ALA A 121 5.67 3.52 15.90
N PRO A 122 6.60 3.76 14.95
CA PRO A 122 6.62 3.07 13.66
C PRO A 122 6.83 1.56 13.86
N VAL A 123 6.10 0.76 13.07
CA VAL A 123 6.29 -0.69 13.04
C VAL A 123 7.67 -0.97 12.45
N GLY A 124 8.62 -1.44 13.27
CA GLY A 124 9.95 -1.87 12.82
C GLY A 124 11.16 -1.28 13.55
N GLU A 125 11.01 -0.29 14.44
CA GLU A 125 12.12 0.13 15.32
C GLU A 125 12.00 -0.56 16.69
N GLU A 126 13.02 -1.34 17.05
CA GLU A 126 13.21 -1.77 18.45
C GLU A 126 13.43 -0.50 19.32
N THR A 127 12.37 -0.07 19.99
CA THR A 127 12.49 0.99 20.99
C THR A 127 13.20 0.45 22.21
N THR A 128 14.38 0.95 22.48
CA THR A 128 14.99 0.84 23.82
C THR A 128 14.04 1.46 24.84
N GLU A 129 13.68 0.66 25.81
CA GLU A 129 12.70 0.84 26.86
C GLU A 129 12.67 2.26 27.50
N THR A 130 11.49 2.90 27.43
CA THR A 130 10.98 3.72 28.53
C THR A 130 9.53 3.30 28.78
N ASP A 131 9.39 2.47 29.80
CA ASP A 131 8.18 1.78 30.21
C ASP A 131 7.20 2.76 30.88
N SER A 132 6.11 3.13 30.20
CA SER A 132 4.93 3.67 30.88
C SER A 132 3.84 2.62 30.92
N LYS A 133 3.21 2.43 32.09
CA LYS A 133 2.22 1.35 32.34
C LYS A 133 0.94 1.49 31.49
N GLU A 134 0.70 2.64 30.87
CA GLU A 134 -0.46 2.90 30.00
C GLU A 134 -0.31 2.29 28.60
N ASP A 135 0.93 2.18 28.07
CA ASP A 135 1.17 1.63 26.74
C ASP A 135 0.95 0.10 26.67
N LYS A 136 1.16 -0.63 27.79
CA LYS A 136 0.97 -2.09 27.82
C LYS A 136 -0.49 -2.48 27.57
N GLY A 137 -1.43 -1.72 28.10
CA GLY A 137 -2.87 -1.99 27.90
C GLY A 137 -3.33 -1.80 26.47
N PHE A 138 -2.80 -0.79 25.78
CA PHE A 138 -3.11 -0.51 24.40
C PHE A 138 -2.55 -1.59 23.46
N PHE A 139 -1.29 -2.00 23.64
CA PHE A 139 -0.68 -3.06 22.84
C PHE A 139 -1.35 -4.42 23.03
N GLU A 140 -1.76 -4.76 24.25
CA GLU A 140 -2.50 -6.00 24.50
C GLU A 140 -3.92 -5.95 23.87
N ASP A 141 -4.61 -4.82 23.91
CA ASP A 141 -5.91 -4.63 23.25
C ASP A 141 -5.81 -4.73 21.72
N VAL A 142 -4.76 -4.14 21.12
CA VAL A 142 -4.49 -4.23 19.66
C VAL A 142 -4.14 -5.68 19.28
N LYS A 143 -3.33 -6.36 20.08
CA LYS A 143 -2.93 -7.75 19.85
C LYS A 143 -4.12 -8.71 19.99
N GLU A 144 -4.99 -8.50 20.97
CA GLU A 144 -6.22 -9.26 21.16
C GLU A 144 -7.18 -9.04 19.98
N LYS A 145 -7.39 -7.79 19.54
CA LYS A 145 -8.22 -7.46 18.37
C LYS A 145 -7.66 -8.05 17.07
N ALA A 146 -6.34 -7.99 16.87
CA ALA A 146 -5.69 -8.61 15.71
C ALA A 146 -5.84 -10.14 15.74
N SER A 147 -5.69 -10.78 16.90
CA SER A 147 -5.91 -12.23 17.08
C SER A 147 -7.35 -12.61 16.76
N ASN A 148 -8.33 -11.85 17.27
CA ASN A 148 -9.74 -12.10 17.01
C ASN A 148 -10.10 -11.94 15.52
N MET A 149 -9.55 -10.94 14.83
CA MET A 149 -9.72 -10.79 13.38
C MET A 149 -9.14 -11.96 12.58
N VAL A 150 -8.00 -12.51 13.01
CA VAL A 150 -7.39 -13.69 12.38
C VAL A 150 -8.25 -14.93 12.62
N ASP A 151 -8.81 -15.10 13.81
CA ASP A 151 -9.68 -16.23 14.14
C ASP A 151 -11.04 -16.14 13.43
N ASP A 152 -11.62 -14.94 13.30
CA ASP A 152 -12.83 -14.70 12.52
C ASP A 152 -12.61 -14.96 11.01
N ALA A 153 -11.47 -14.51 10.47
CA ALA A 153 -11.09 -14.79 9.09
C ALA A 153 -10.90 -16.29 8.84
N LYS A 154 -10.29 -17.00 9.80
CA LYS A 154 -10.08 -18.44 9.75
C LYS A 154 -11.39 -19.21 9.76
N LYS A 155 -12.32 -18.80 10.64
CA LYS A 155 -13.67 -19.37 10.71
C LYS A 155 -14.44 -19.13 9.39
N ALA A 156 -14.38 -17.93 8.85
CA ALA A 156 -15.02 -17.61 7.56
C ALA A 156 -14.43 -18.42 6.39
N ILE A 157 -13.15 -18.72 6.39
CA ILE A 157 -12.47 -19.56 5.38
C ILE A 157 -12.87 -21.03 5.55
N ASP A 158 -12.98 -21.53 6.78
CA ASP A 158 -13.38 -22.90 7.05
C ASP A 158 -14.88 -23.14 6.75
N GLU A 159 -15.74 -22.12 6.94
CA GLU A 159 -17.18 -22.16 6.62
C GLU A 159 -17.48 -21.97 5.11
N ALA A 160 -16.56 -21.37 4.34
CA ALA A 160 -16.76 -20.99 2.93
C ALA A 160 -16.31 -22.09 1.97
N ASP A 161 -16.47 -23.33 2.11
CA ASP A 161 -16.15 -24.45 1.20
C ASP A 161 -15.26 -24.07 -0.03
N ILE A 162 -14.10 -23.45 0.25
CA ILE A 162 -13.19 -22.89 -0.76
C ILE A 162 -12.31 -24.02 -1.34
N PRO A 163 -12.21 -24.17 -2.68
CA PRO A 163 -11.40 -25.21 -3.30
C PRO A 163 -9.94 -25.20 -2.81
N GLY A 164 -9.37 -26.39 -2.63
CA GLY A 164 -8.09 -26.67 -1.95
C GLY A 164 -6.85 -25.81 -2.25
N LYS A 165 -6.87 -24.97 -3.32
CA LYS A 165 -5.77 -24.02 -3.62
C LYS A 165 -5.68 -22.83 -2.64
N ALA A 166 -6.82 -22.37 -2.10
CA ALA A 166 -6.85 -21.28 -1.13
C ALA A 166 -6.43 -21.77 0.26
N LYS A 167 -6.73 -23.02 0.60
CA LYS A 167 -6.30 -23.66 1.84
C LYS A 167 -4.76 -23.80 1.90
N ASN A 168 -4.13 -24.15 0.79
CA ASN A 168 -2.67 -24.24 0.69
C ASN A 168 -1.98 -22.88 0.83
N ALA A 169 -2.57 -21.80 0.30
CA ALA A 169 -2.06 -20.44 0.46
C ALA A 169 -2.13 -19.98 1.94
N TRP A 170 -3.20 -20.31 2.64
CA TRP A 170 -3.37 -20.02 4.07
C TRP A 170 -2.40 -20.83 4.95
N ASP A 171 -2.19 -22.11 4.66
CA ASP A 171 -1.26 -22.94 5.41
C ASP A 171 0.21 -22.53 5.18
N THR A 172 0.52 -21.99 3.99
CA THR A 172 1.81 -21.36 3.71
C THR A 172 1.99 -20.06 4.52
N PHE A 173 0.96 -19.22 4.60
CA PHE A 173 0.99 -17.97 5.37
C PHE A 173 1.18 -18.20 6.88
N LYS A 174 0.57 -19.24 7.45
CA LYS A 174 0.79 -19.64 8.86
C LYS A 174 2.23 -20.04 9.18
N GLY A 175 2.96 -20.54 8.21
CA GLY A 175 4.38 -20.91 8.36
C GLY A 175 5.33 -19.71 8.43
N TRP A 176 4.81 -18.49 8.20
CA TRP A 176 5.57 -17.23 8.20
C TRP A 176 5.25 -16.34 9.41
N LEU A 177 4.22 -16.67 10.19
CA LEU A 177 3.84 -16.05 11.49
C LEU A 177 4.42 -16.85 12.66
#